data_a7fd5460a06f755276d1768fb11cee0b
#
_entry.id   a7fd5460a06f755276d1768fb11cee0b
#
_cell.length_a   1.000
_cell.length_b   1.000
_cell.length_c   1.000
_cell.angle_alpha   90.00
_cell.angle_beta   90.00
_cell.angle_gamma   90.00
#
_symmetry.space_group_name_H-M   'P 1'
#
loop_
_entity.id
_entity.type
_entity.pdbx_description
1 polymer ?
#
loop_
_entity_poly.entity_id
_entity_poly.type
_entity_poly.pdbx_seq_one_letter_code
_entity_poly.pdbx_strand_id
1 'polypeptide(L)'
;MAAKTEKGLKQEIVNLFPVRLRQILEALPLDFARLEEIRLRCGQPILFRIAGKEMGITGSGDLTELGSSGKLENWEKLEKIREKELKDTLEIIGGFSLYAAEEELRQGFFTVRGGHRIGVAGRVILKDRQITGLKAASFLNVRVAHEIKGCADQVLPFLYVNGKFVSTLIVSPPGCGKTTLLRDLIRQVSDGSSQKAGKCSFAGVNVGVADERSELG
;
A
#
# COMPACT_ATOMS: atom_id res chain seq x y z
N MET A 1 10.57 15.34 -1.68
CA MET A 1 10.12 14.13 -2.41
C MET A 1 9.11 14.57 -3.47
N ALA A 2 9.35 14.23 -4.74
CA ALA A 2 8.41 14.58 -5.81
C ALA A 2 7.07 13.88 -5.54
N ALA A 3 5.97 14.57 -5.81
CA ALA A 3 4.63 14.02 -5.72
C ALA A 3 4.54 12.69 -6.48
N LYS A 4 4.05 11.64 -5.84
CA LYS A 4 3.72 10.40 -6.54
C LYS A 4 2.70 10.73 -7.61
N THR A 5 3.12 10.67 -8.87
CA THR A 5 2.18 10.70 -9.99
C THR A 5 1.45 9.36 -9.98
N GLU A 6 0.22 9.32 -10.50
CA GLU A 6 -0.54 8.06 -10.69
C GLU A 6 0.32 7.00 -11.40
N LYS A 7 1.16 7.43 -12.36
CA LYS A 7 2.13 6.58 -13.04
C LYS A 7 3.18 5.99 -12.09
N GLY A 8 3.62 6.75 -11.08
CA GLY A 8 4.56 6.26 -10.05
C GLY A 8 3.91 5.22 -9.15
N LEU A 9 2.68 5.47 -8.68
CA LEU A 9 1.92 4.53 -7.86
C LEU A 9 1.64 3.22 -8.62
N LYS A 10 1.21 3.32 -9.89
CA LYS A 10 1.02 2.15 -10.77
C LYS A 10 2.29 1.31 -10.83
N GLN A 11 3.44 1.93 -11.09
CA GLN A 11 4.70 1.21 -11.22
C GLN A 11 5.14 0.55 -9.91
N GLU A 12 4.96 1.20 -8.77
CA GLU A 12 5.28 0.63 -7.46
C GLU A 12 4.44 -0.64 -7.20
N ILE A 13 3.14 -0.59 -7.46
CA ILE A 13 2.24 -1.73 -7.25
C ILE A 13 2.54 -2.85 -8.24
N VAL A 14 2.66 -2.54 -9.53
CA VAL A 14 2.88 -3.53 -10.58
C VAL A 14 4.19 -4.28 -10.37
N ASN A 15 5.23 -3.61 -9.88
CA ASN A 15 6.53 -4.22 -9.62
C ASN A 15 6.54 -5.25 -8.47
N LEU A 16 5.48 -5.32 -7.65
CA LEU A 16 5.34 -6.34 -6.62
C LEU A 16 5.03 -7.73 -7.18
N PHE A 17 4.70 -7.84 -8.47
CA PHE A 17 4.17 -9.06 -9.05
C PHE A 17 5.09 -9.69 -10.11
N PRO A 18 5.01 -11.00 -10.35
CA PRO A 18 5.71 -11.68 -11.42
C PRO A 18 5.17 -11.26 -12.80
N VAL A 19 5.94 -11.56 -13.84
CA VAL A 19 5.75 -11.04 -15.23
C VAL A 19 4.30 -11.15 -15.72
N ARG A 20 3.66 -12.32 -15.59
CA ARG A 20 2.28 -12.48 -16.09
C ARG A 20 1.30 -11.56 -15.37
N LEU A 21 1.37 -11.46 -14.04
CA LEU A 21 0.49 -10.57 -13.27
C LEU A 21 0.76 -9.11 -13.59
N ARG A 22 2.03 -8.72 -13.81
CA ARG A 22 2.39 -7.37 -14.28
C ARG A 22 1.69 -7.05 -15.58
N GLN A 23 1.80 -7.92 -16.57
CA GLN A 23 1.18 -7.74 -17.88
C GLN A 23 -0.33 -7.56 -17.78
N ILE A 24 -0.99 -8.38 -16.94
CA ILE A 24 -2.43 -8.25 -16.66
C ILE A 24 -2.73 -6.88 -16.06
N LEU A 25 -2.03 -6.49 -14.98
CA LEU A 25 -2.27 -5.21 -14.29
C LEU A 25 -1.95 -3.98 -15.14
N GLU A 26 -0.97 -4.07 -16.03
CA GLU A 26 -0.61 -3.01 -16.97
C GLU A 26 -1.65 -2.82 -18.05
N ALA A 27 -2.26 -3.91 -18.54
CA ALA A 27 -3.28 -3.91 -19.59
C ALA A 27 -4.66 -3.48 -19.08
N LEU A 28 -4.95 -3.68 -17.79
CA LEU A 28 -6.25 -3.35 -17.21
C LEU A 28 -6.46 -1.83 -17.10
N PRO A 29 -7.67 -1.34 -17.36
CA PRO A 29 -8.06 0.06 -17.13
C PRO A 29 -8.32 0.30 -15.62
N LEU A 30 -7.32 -0.01 -14.77
CA LEU A 30 -7.39 0.18 -13.33
C LEU A 30 -7.15 1.65 -12.97
N ASP A 31 -8.07 2.22 -12.21
CA ASP A 31 -7.85 3.49 -11.51
C ASP A 31 -6.99 3.25 -10.26
N PHE A 32 -5.67 3.34 -10.42
CA PHE A 32 -4.72 3.12 -9.33
C PHE A 32 -4.86 4.16 -8.21
N ALA A 33 -5.38 5.35 -8.49
CA ALA A 33 -5.62 6.37 -7.48
C ALA A 33 -6.77 5.99 -6.53
N ARG A 34 -7.65 5.10 -6.95
CA ARG A 34 -8.80 4.62 -6.17
C ARG A 34 -8.68 3.13 -5.78
N LEU A 35 -7.60 2.46 -6.17
CA LEU A 35 -7.34 1.06 -5.86
C LEU A 35 -6.99 0.92 -4.37
N GLU A 36 -7.81 0.23 -3.59
CA GLU A 36 -7.65 0.02 -2.15
C GLU A 36 -6.92 -1.28 -1.84
N GLU A 37 -7.31 -2.38 -2.51
CA GLU A 37 -6.76 -3.71 -2.25
C GLU A 37 -6.65 -4.56 -3.53
N ILE A 38 -5.65 -5.44 -3.55
CA ILE A 38 -5.55 -6.56 -4.49
C ILE A 38 -5.49 -7.84 -3.66
N ARG A 39 -6.43 -8.75 -3.88
CA ARG A 39 -6.53 -10.00 -3.15
C ARG A 39 -6.20 -11.17 -4.05
N LEU A 40 -5.20 -11.93 -3.64
CA LEU A 40 -4.70 -13.11 -4.34
C LEU A 40 -4.86 -14.34 -3.45
N ARG A 41 -5.69 -15.28 -3.87
CA ARG A 41 -5.88 -16.57 -3.19
C ARG A 41 -5.60 -17.70 -4.16
N CYS A 42 -4.79 -18.68 -3.76
CA CYS A 42 -4.40 -19.80 -4.60
C CYS A 42 -5.62 -20.48 -5.26
N GLY A 43 -5.61 -20.60 -6.58
CA GLY A 43 -6.70 -21.22 -7.36
C GLY A 43 -8.01 -20.43 -7.42
N GLN A 44 -8.05 -19.23 -6.85
CA GLN A 44 -9.22 -18.36 -6.85
C GLN A 44 -9.03 -17.16 -7.77
N PRO A 45 -10.11 -16.46 -8.17
CA PRO A 45 -10.03 -15.25 -8.95
C PRO A 45 -9.17 -14.17 -8.30
N ILE A 46 -8.54 -13.38 -9.16
CA ILE A 46 -7.88 -12.13 -8.76
C ILE A 46 -8.96 -11.10 -8.48
N LEU A 47 -8.97 -10.57 -7.25
CA LEU A 47 -9.96 -9.59 -6.84
C LEU A 47 -9.31 -8.26 -6.53
N PHE A 48 -10.02 -7.19 -6.87
CA PHE A 48 -9.65 -5.82 -6.57
C PHE A 48 -10.74 -5.17 -5.73
N ARG A 49 -10.35 -4.26 -4.86
CA ARG A 49 -11.24 -3.31 -4.22
C ARG A 49 -10.90 -1.92 -4.73
N ILE A 50 -11.86 -1.29 -5.41
CA ILE A 50 -11.68 0.02 -6.04
C ILE A 50 -12.86 0.90 -5.62
N ALA A 51 -12.58 1.99 -4.91
CA ALA A 51 -13.60 2.91 -4.41
C ALA A 51 -14.76 2.22 -3.66
N GLY A 52 -14.42 1.26 -2.79
CA GLY A 52 -15.38 0.49 -2.01
C GLY A 52 -16.07 -0.66 -2.76
N LYS A 53 -15.88 -0.79 -4.08
CA LYS A 53 -16.47 -1.85 -4.89
C LYS A 53 -15.53 -3.02 -5.09
N GLU A 54 -16.06 -4.23 -5.09
CA GLU A 54 -15.30 -5.43 -5.44
C GLU A 54 -15.37 -5.69 -6.95
N MET A 55 -14.21 -5.90 -7.55
CA MET A 55 -14.03 -6.12 -8.98
C MET A 55 -13.25 -7.41 -9.21
N GLY A 56 -13.53 -8.10 -10.31
CA GLY A 56 -12.76 -9.25 -10.80
C GLY A 56 -12.31 -9.02 -12.24
N ILE A 57 -11.44 -9.90 -12.74
CA ILE A 57 -10.98 -9.90 -14.13
C ILE A 57 -11.66 -11.06 -14.85
N THR A 58 -12.30 -10.80 -15.97
CA THR A 58 -12.82 -11.85 -16.86
C THR A 58 -11.70 -12.55 -17.63
N GLY A 59 -11.96 -13.72 -18.19
CA GLY A 59 -11.01 -14.41 -19.07
C GLY A 59 -10.67 -13.63 -20.36
N SER A 60 -11.49 -12.63 -20.74
CA SER A 60 -11.20 -11.67 -21.83
C SER A 60 -10.29 -10.53 -21.42
N GLY A 61 -9.97 -10.39 -20.11
CA GLY A 61 -9.12 -9.33 -19.60
C GLY A 61 -9.89 -8.05 -19.20
N ASP A 62 -11.22 -8.12 -19.10
CA ASP A 62 -12.04 -6.96 -18.72
C ASP A 62 -12.30 -6.95 -17.21
N LEU A 63 -12.45 -5.73 -16.64
CA LEU A 63 -12.91 -5.57 -15.26
C LEU A 63 -14.42 -5.75 -15.18
N THR A 64 -14.86 -6.52 -14.18
CA THR A 64 -16.28 -6.72 -13.89
C THR A 64 -16.56 -6.48 -12.41
N GLU A 65 -17.64 -5.75 -12.09
CA GLU A 65 -18.06 -5.53 -10.71
C GLU A 65 -18.73 -6.80 -10.16
N LEU A 66 -18.29 -7.18 -8.96
CA LEU A 66 -18.86 -8.31 -8.25
C LEU A 66 -20.03 -7.81 -7.40
N GLY A 67 -21.25 -8.24 -7.72
CA GLY A 67 -22.46 -7.79 -7.01
C GLY A 67 -22.43 -8.12 -5.53
N SER A 68 -23.13 -7.32 -4.72
CA SER A 68 -23.20 -7.38 -3.25
C SER A 68 -23.70 -8.72 -2.68
N SER A 69 -24.26 -9.59 -3.50
CA SER A 69 -24.82 -10.89 -3.07
C SER A 69 -23.82 -12.04 -3.11
N GLY A 70 -22.58 -11.83 -3.54
CA GLY A 70 -21.55 -12.89 -3.63
C GLY A 70 -21.90 -14.07 -4.56
N LYS A 71 -23.07 -14.06 -5.19
CA LYS A 71 -23.47 -15.03 -6.22
C LYS A 71 -23.12 -14.48 -7.59
N LEU A 72 -21.92 -14.78 -8.04
CA LEU A 72 -21.51 -14.53 -9.40
C LEU A 72 -21.91 -15.74 -10.26
N GLU A 73 -22.78 -15.50 -11.19
CA GLU A 73 -23.12 -16.48 -12.23
C GLU A 73 -21.92 -16.88 -13.10
N ASN A 74 -20.78 -16.17 -12.95
CA ASN A 74 -19.59 -16.34 -13.79
C ASN A 74 -18.26 -16.43 -13.02
N TRP A 75 -18.26 -16.81 -11.73
CA TRP A 75 -17.03 -16.95 -10.92
C TRP A 75 -15.96 -17.84 -11.57
N GLU A 76 -16.36 -18.87 -12.28
CA GLU A 76 -15.46 -19.79 -12.95
C GLU A 76 -14.77 -19.18 -14.18
N LYS A 77 -15.36 -18.14 -14.78
CA LYS A 77 -14.82 -17.44 -15.94
C LYS A 77 -13.83 -16.34 -15.59
N LEU A 78 -13.66 -16.06 -14.28
CA LEU A 78 -12.70 -15.05 -13.83
C LEU A 78 -11.27 -15.58 -13.89
N GLU A 79 -10.34 -14.66 -14.12
CA GLU A 79 -8.90 -14.95 -14.16
C GLU A 79 -8.39 -15.37 -12.78
N LYS A 80 -7.77 -16.53 -12.69
CA LYS A 80 -7.37 -17.16 -11.42
C LYS A 80 -5.87 -17.07 -11.19
N ILE A 81 -5.52 -16.99 -9.90
CA ILE A 81 -4.15 -17.01 -9.41
C ILE A 81 -3.60 -18.44 -9.41
N ARG A 82 -2.36 -18.61 -9.86
CA ARG A 82 -1.62 -19.87 -9.81
C ARG A 82 -0.77 -19.92 -8.54
N GLU A 83 -0.55 -21.10 -7.99
CA GLU A 83 0.28 -21.29 -6.80
C GLU A 83 1.69 -20.71 -6.98
N LYS A 84 2.30 -20.94 -8.15
CA LYS A 84 3.61 -20.36 -8.48
C LYS A 84 3.62 -18.83 -8.41
N GLU A 85 2.56 -18.17 -8.86
CA GLU A 85 2.47 -16.71 -8.87
C GLU A 85 2.41 -16.11 -7.46
N LEU A 86 1.72 -16.80 -6.52
CA LEU A 86 1.77 -16.41 -5.11
C LEU A 86 3.19 -16.53 -4.53
N LYS A 87 3.86 -17.63 -4.84
CA LYS A 87 5.23 -17.88 -4.39
C LYS A 87 6.18 -16.82 -4.97
N ASP A 88 6.15 -16.62 -6.28
CA ASP A 88 7.01 -15.66 -6.97
C ASP A 88 6.75 -14.22 -6.46
N THR A 89 5.47 -13.87 -6.19
CA THR A 89 5.09 -12.58 -5.60
C THR A 89 5.71 -12.42 -4.21
N LEU A 90 5.64 -13.44 -3.36
CA LEU A 90 6.20 -13.40 -2.03
C LEU A 90 7.74 -13.27 -2.04
N GLU A 91 8.42 -13.95 -2.97
CA GLU A 91 9.87 -13.83 -3.17
C GLU A 91 10.27 -12.40 -3.59
N ILE A 92 9.52 -11.77 -4.49
CA ILE A 92 9.74 -10.39 -4.90
C ILE A 92 9.57 -9.43 -3.72
N ILE A 93 8.49 -9.59 -2.94
CA ILE A 93 8.16 -8.76 -1.77
C ILE A 93 9.23 -8.90 -0.68
N GLY A 94 9.66 -10.12 -0.41
CA GLY A 94 10.70 -10.44 0.59
C GLY A 94 12.13 -10.09 0.14
N GLY A 95 12.31 -9.42 -1.01
CA GLY A 95 13.63 -9.06 -1.53
C GLY A 95 14.51 -10.29 -1.80
N PHE A 96 13.91 -11.43 -2.15
CA PHE A 96 14.54 -12.73 -2.36
C PHE A 96 15.20 -13.34 -1.11
N SER A 97 14.95 -12.77 0.09
CA SER A 97 15.44 -13.29 1.37
C SER A 97 14.32 -13.36 2.41
N LEU A 98 13.63 -14.49 2.46
CA LEU A 98 12.58 -14.74 3.47
C LEU A 98 13.16 -14.81 4.90
N TYR A 99 14.45 -15.03 5.06
CA TYR A 99 15.11 -14.99 6.36
C TYR A 99 15.20 -13.58 6.94
N ALA A 100 15.40 -12.56 6.09
CA ALA A 100 15.41 -11.17 6.53
C ALA A 100 14.00 -10.67 6.91
N ALA A 101 12.97 -11.40 6.51
CA ALA A 101 11.58 -11.05 6.67
C ALA A 101 10.87 -11.87 7.79
N GLU A 102 11.63 -12.51 8.70
CA GLU A 102 11.04 -13.32 9.78
C GLU A 102 10.13 -12.52 10.71
N GLU A 103 10.50 -11.29 11.00
CA GLU A 103 9.71 -10.43 11.91
C GLU A 103 8.39 -10.02 11.26
N GLU A 104 8.40 -9.64 9.98
CA GLU A 104 7.19 -9.32 9.23
C GLU A 104 6.30 -10.55 9.08
N LEU A 105 6.87 -11.73 8.85
CA LEU A 105 6.11 -12.98 8.80
C LEU A 105 5.45 -13.31 10.13
N ARG A 106 6.09 -13.01 11.27
CA ARG A 106 5.49 -13.16 12.60
C ARG A 106 4.31 -12.21 12.80
N GLN A 107 4.42 -11.00 12.26
CA GLN A 107 3.34 -10.01 12.29
C GLN A 107 2.23 -10.32 11.28
N GLY A 108 2.48 -11.21 10.32
CA GLY A 108 1.53 -11.62 9.28
C GLY A 108 1.40 -10.61 8.13
N PHE A 109 2.28 -9.62 8.04
CA PHE A 109 2.30 -8.65 6.94
C PHE A 109 3.70 -8.09 6.69
N PHE A 110 3.93 -7.68 5.45
CA PHE A 110 5.08 -6.91 5.00
C PHE A 110 4.70 -5.47 4.75
N THR A 111 5.60 -4.55 5.06
CA THR A 111 5.50 -3.17 4.58
C THR A 111 6.54 -2.99 3.47
N VAL A 112 6.08 -2.61 2.28
CA VAL A 112 6.96 -2.40 1.13
C VAL A 112 7.06 -0.92 0.80
N ARG A 113 8.05 -0.59 -0.05
CA ARG A 113 8.26 0.78 -0.52
C ARG A 113 6.95 1.42 -0.94
N GLY A 114 6.72 2.65 -0.50
CA GLY A 114 5.47 3.36 -0.72
C GLY A 114 4.47 3.23 0.43
N GLY A 115 4.83 2.46 1.48
CA GLY A 115 3.98 2.24 2.64
C GLY A 115 2.82 1.28 2.39
N HIS A 116 2.85 0.54 1.26
CA HIS A 116 1.86 -0.50 1.00
C HIS A 116 2.04 -1.65 1.97
N ARG A 117 0.93 -2.21 2.47
CA ARG A 117 0.95 -3.34 3.39
C ARG A 117 0.44 -4.59 2.70
N ILE A 118 1.20 -5.68 2.85
CA ILE A 118 0.89 -6.95 2.22
C ILE A 118 0.68 -8.00 3.30
N GLY A 119 -0.58 -8.28 3.61
CA GLY A 119 -0.96 -9.35 4.51
C GLY A 119 -0.70 -10.71 3.87
N VAL A 120 -0.19 -11.64 4.65
CA VAL A 120 0.17 -12.99 4.21
C VAL A 120 -0.54 -14.02 5.07
N ALA A 121 -1.17 -15.01 4.44
CA ALA A 121 -1.68 -16.19 5.14
C ALA A 121 -1.23 -17.46 4.42
N GLY A 122 -0.96 -18.52 5.20
CA GLY A 122 -0.49 -19.79 4.66
C GLY A 122 -0.03 -20.75 5.74
N ARG A 123 0.70 -21.78 5.33
CA ARG A 123 1.30 -22.74 6.25
C ARG A 123 2.65 -22.25 6.73
N VAL A 124 2.80 -22.12 8.05
CA VAL A 124 4.03 -21.65 8.69
C VAL A 124 4.95 -22.80 9.07
N ILE A 125 6.24 -22.51 9.23
CA ILE A 125 7.25 -23.35 9.84
C ILE A 125 7.39 -22.93 11.28
N LEU A 126 7.23 -23.86 12.22
CA LEU A 126 7.41 -23.60 13.65
C LEU A 126 8.72 -24.24 14.12
N LYS A 127 9.51 -23.48 14.88
CA LYS A 127 10.65 -23.97 15.66
C LYS A 127 10.51 -23.39 17.08
N ASP A 128 10.62 -24.25 18.08
CA ASP A 128 10.47 -23.87 19.50
C ASP A 128 9.18 -23.05 19.78
N ARG A 129 8.08 -23.44 19.16
CA ARG A 129 6.76 -22.75 19.21
C ARG A 129 6.76 -21.34 18.64
N GLN A 130 7.79 -20.93 17.94
CA GLN A 130 7.87 -19.66 17.25
C GLN A 130 7.77 -19.86 15.73
N ILE A 131 7.14 -18.90 15.06
CA ILE A 131 7.11 -18.88 13.59
C ILE A 131 8.51 -18.47 13.11
N THR A 132 9.16 -19.35 12.34
CA THR A 132 10.50 -19.12 11.76
C THR A 132 10.46 -18.99 10.24
N GLY A 133 9.29 -19.16 9.63
CA GLY A 133 9.15 -19.02 8.20
C GLY A 133 7.77 -19.41 7.69
N LEU A 134 7.56 -19.24 6.39
CA LEU A 134 6.37 -19.64 5.67
C LEU A 134 6.70 -20.81 4.75
N LYS A 135 6.02 -21.93 4.94
CA LYS A 135 6.18 -23.13 4.09
C LYS A 135 5.49 -22.97 2.75
N ALA A 136 4.30 -22.38 2.75
CA ALA A 136 3.52 -22.12 1.54
C ALA A 136 2.54 -20.98 1.81
N ALA A 137 2.54 -19.94 0.96
CA ALA A 137 1.50 -18.93 0.96
C ALA A 137 0.24 -19.48 0.28
N SER A 138 -0.92 -19.25 0.89
CA SER A 138 -2.22 -19.56 0.30
C SER A 138 -3.02 -18.32 -0.05
N PHE A 139 -2.65 -17.16 0.54
CA PHE A 139 -3.32 -15.90 0.36
C PHE A 139 -2.36 -14.72 0.56
N LEU A 140 -2.45 -13.74 -0.32
CA LEU A 140 -1.81 -12.43 -0.20
C LEU A 140 -2.86 -11.34 -0.35
N ASN A 141 -2.80 -10.33 0.52
CA ASN A 141 -3.66 -9.15 0.45
C ASN A 141 -2.80 -7.89 0.38
N VAL A 142 -2.69 -7.32 -0.82
CA VAL A 142 -1.96 -6.07 -1.05
C VAL A 142 -2.89 -4.91 -0.76
N ARG A 143 -2.63 -4.18 0.33
CA ARG A 143 -3.34 -2.95 0.70
C ARG A 143 -2.55 -1.76 0.18
N VAL A 144 -3.20 -0.97 -0.67
CA VAL A 144 -2.56 0.16 -1.32
C VAL A 144 -2.61 1.39 -0.41
N ALA A 145 -1.43 1.94 -0.11
CA ALA A 145 -1.33 3.20 0.60
C ALA A 145 -1.44 4.36 -0.39
N HIS A 146 -2.28 5.33 -0.08
CA HIS A 146 -2.44 6.54 -0.87
C HIS A 146 -1.83 7.74 -0.17
N GLU A 147 -1.18 8.61 -0.94
CA GLU A 147 -0.75 9.92 -0.47
C GLU A 147 -1.95 10.88 -0.53
N ILE A 148 -2.31 11.47 0.59
CA ILE A 148 -3.37 12.49 0.67
C ILE A 148 -2.69 13.84 0.87
N LYS A 149 -2.60 14.62 -0.21
CA LYS A 149 -2.03 15.96 -0.18
C LYS A 149 -3.02 16.98 0.37
N GLY A 150 -2.49 17.95 1.11
CA GLY A 150 -3.27 19.05 1.67
C GLY A 150 -3.99 18.68 2.97
N CYS A 151 -3.90 17.45 3.46
CA CYS A 151 -4.50 17.09 4.75
C CYS A 151 -3.81 17.82 5.94
N ALA A 152 -2.59 18.28 5.75
CA ALA A 152 -1.83 19.06 6.75
C ALA A 152 -2.07 20.58 6.66
N ASP A 153 -2.77 21.09 5.66
CA ASP A 153 -2.92 22.53 5.41
C ASP A 153 -3.51 23.29 6.61
N GLN A 154 -4.43 22.66 7.33
CA GLN A 154 -5.07 23.25 8.50
C GLN A 154 -4.19 23.19 9.76
N VAL A 155 -3.24 22.27 9.82
CA VAL A 155 -2.40 22.03 11.00
C VAL A 155 -1.08 22.79 10.91
N LEU A 156 -0.53 22.91 9.70
CA LEU A 156 0.78 23.51 9.44
C LEU A 156 0.97 24.91 10.05
N PRO A 157 -0.03 25.84 10.01
CA PRO A 157 0.12 27.16 10.62
C PRO A 157 0.35 27.13 12.13
N PHE A 158 -0.09 26.10 12.83
CA PHE A 158 0.15 25.93 14.27
C PHE A 158 1.54 25.38 14.58
N LEU A 159 2.18 24.76 13.59
CA LEU A 159 3.52 24.21 13.73
C LEU A 159 4.63 25.21 13.40
N TYR A 160 4.30 26.28 12.69
CA TYR A 160 5.26 27.29 12.26
C TYR A 160 4.91 28.64 12.89
N VAL A 161 5.58 28.96 14.00
CA VAL A 161 5.30 30.13 14.81
C VAL A 161 6.54 31.02 14.86
N ASN A 162 6.36 32.32 14.63
CA ASN A 162 7.46 33.31 14.65
C ASN A 162 8.68 32.93 13.79
N GLY A 163 8.43 32.36 12.62
CA GLY A 163 9.49 31.97 11.68
C GLY A 163 10.24 30.68 12.04
N LYS A 164 9.74 29.88 12.97
CA LYS A 164 10.37 28.62 13.41
C LYS A 164 9.34 27.50 13.56
N PHE A 165 9.77 26.29 13.28
CA PHE A 165 8.99 25.09 13.62
C PHE A 165 9.06 24.83 15.12
N VAL A 166 7.90 24.50 15.70
CA VAL A 166 7.78 24.19 17.14
C VAL A 166 7.70 22.68 17.35
N SER A 167 8.29 22.20 18.46
CA SER A 167 8.18 20.80 18.83
C SER A 167 6.70 20.43 19.06
N THR A 168 6.24 19.39 18.40
CA THR A 168 4.82 19.02 18.37
C THR A 168 4.63 17.53 18.57
N LEU A 169 3.64 17.15 19.37
CA LEU A 169 3.20 15.77 19.54
C LEU A 169 1.82 15.59 18.89
N ILE A 170 1.71 14.63 17.97
CA ILE A 170 0.45 14.28 17.31
C ILE A 170 -0.15 13.08 18.02
N VAL A 171 -1.31 13.25 18.65
CA VAL A 171 -2.02 12.21 19.41
C VAL A 171 -3.42 12.02 18.85
N SER A 172 -3.77 10.77 18.53
CA SER A 172 -5.14 10.38 18.18
C SER A 172 -5.33 8.86 18.33
N PRO A 173 -6.56 8.35 18.36
CA PRO A 173 -6.82 6.92 18.29
C PRO A 173 -6.23 6.26 17.04
N PRO A 174 -6.07 4.94 17.01
CA PRO A 174 -5.70 4.20 15.81
C PRO A 174 -6.69 4.48 14.65
N GLY A 175 -6.19 4.48 13.41
CA GLY A 175 -7.02 4.68 12.21
C GLY A 175 -7.46 6.13 11.92
N CYS A 176 -7.13 7.10 12.77
CA CYS A 176 -7.52 8.51 12.60
C CYS A 176 -6.60 9.32 11.68
N GLY A 177 -5.78 8.70 10.87
CA GLY A 177 -4.99 9.38 9.84
C GLY A 177 -3.69 10.04 10.33
N LYS A 178 -3.16 9.70 11.53
CA LYS A 178 -1.88 10.27 12.02
C LYS A 178 -0.74 10.15 11.02
N THR A 179 -0.52 8.96 10.49
CA THR A 179 0.54 8.69 9.51
C THR A 179 0.32 9.46 8.21
N THR A 180 -0.93 9.56 7.75
CA THR A 180 -1.31 10.35 6.57
C THR A 180 -1.00 11.83 6.77
N LEU A 181 -1.39 12.38 7.93
CA LEU A 181 -1.09 13.76 8.32
C LEU A 181 0.42 14.01 8.39
N LEU A 182 1.16 13.10 9.03
CA LEU A 182 2.61 13.23 9.20
C LEU A 182 3.35 13.20 7.86
N ARG A 183 2.96 12.32 6.93
CA ARG A 183 3.52 12.28 5.57
C ARG A 183 3.35 13.62 4.84
N ASP A 184 2.16 14.19 4.89
CA ASP A 184 1.88 15.45 4.21
C ASP A 184 2.59 16.63 4.90
N LEU A 185 2.72 16.61 6.24
CA LEU A 185 3.52 17.57 6.99
C LEU A 185 5.00 17.52 6.57
N ILE A 186 5.59 16.31 6.54
CA ILE A 186 7.00 16.12 6.13
C ILE A 186 7.20 16.67 4.72
N ARG A 187 6.31 16.33 3.78
CA ARG A 187 6.35 16.84 2.41
C ARG A 187 6.28 18.36 2.37
N GLN A 188 5.28 18.96 3.02
CA GLN A 188 5.08 20.40 2.99
C GLN A 188 6.24 21.16 3.66
N VAL A 189 6.77 20.64 4.77
CA VAL A 189 7.91 21.24 5.47
C VAL A 189 9.17 21.15 4.63
N SER A 190 9.37 20.04 3.92
CA SER A 190 10.53 19.85 3.02
C SER A 190 10.43 20.69 1.76
N ASP A 191 9.26 20.75 1.12
CA ASP A 191 9.05 21.46 -0.15
C ASP A 191 8.92 22.98 0.06
N GLY A 192 8.52 23.40 1.26
CA GLY A 192 8.10 24.77 1.55
C GLY A 192 6.64 25.02 1.20
N SER A 193 6.11 26.12 1.69
CA SER A 193 4.76 26.55 1.41
C SER A 193 4.76 27.95 0.82
N SER A 194 4.18 28.08 -0.37
CA SER A 194 3.96 29.36 -1.05
C SER A 194 2.49 29.76 -1.10
N GLN A 195 1.67 29.26 -0.16
CA GLN A 195 0.22 29.43 -0.24
C GLN A 195 -0.21 30.91 -0.25
N LYS A 196 -0.88 31.29 -1.33
CA LYS A 196 -1.41 32.64 -1.59
C LYS A 196 -2.59 33.04 -0.69
N ALA A 197 -3.06 32.17 0.20
CA ALA A 197 -4.28 32.38 0.99
C ALA A 197 -4.01 32.70 2.47
N GLY A 198 -3.04 33.57 2.77
CA GLY A 198 -2.90 34.16 4.12
C GLY A 198 -2.45 33.22 5.24
N LYS A 199 -2.04 32.00 4.92
CA LYS A 199 -1.65 30.98 5.89
C LYS A 199 -0.22 30.54 5.62
N CYS A 200 0.68 30.90 6.49
CA CYS A 200 2.03 30.38 6.62
C CYS A 200 2.82 30.22 5.31
N SER A 201 3.63 31.19 4.93
CA SER A 201 4.61 31.07 3.85
C SER A 201 6.00 30.86 4.45
N PHE A 202 6.71 29.82 4.03
CA PHE A 202 8.09 29.55 4.46
C PHE A 202 8.84 28.79 3.37
N ALA A 203 10.16 28.97 3.35
CA ALA A 203 11.04 28.20 2.49
C ALA A 203 11.15 26.76 3.01
N GLY A 204 11.26 25.80 2.10
CA GLY A 204 11.50 24.41 2.46
C GLY A 204 12.78 24.23 3.28
N VAL A 205 12.74 23.29 4.21
CA VAL A 205 13.88 22.97 5.06
C VAL A 205 14.24 21.48 4.94
N ASN A 206 15.48 21.15 5.28
CA ASN A 206 15.88 19.74 5.35
C ASN A 206 15.16 19.05 6.50
N VAL A 207 14.47 17.96 6.19
CA VAL A 207 13.72 17.14 7.15
C VAL A 207 14.39 15.77 7.29
N GLY A 208 14.79 15.42 8.50
CA GLY A 208 15.21 14.07 8.86
C GLY A 208 14.00 13.28 9.39
N VAL A 209 13.83 12.04 8.93
CA VAL A 209 12.74 11.17 9.35
C VAL A 209 13.30 9.92 9.98
N ALA A 210 12.90 9.61 11.23
CA ALA A 210 13.12 8.33 11.87
C ALA A 210 11.80 7.54 11.82
N ASP A 211 11.77 6.51 10.99
CA ASP A 211 10.58 5.68 10.75
C ASP A 211 10.90 4.21 11.05
N GLU A 212 10.73 3.83 12.32
CA GLU A 212 11.06 2.50 12.83
C GLU A 212 10.24 1.39 12.17
N ARG A 213 9.02 1.70 11.69
CA ARG A 213 8.09 0.71 11.16
C ARG A 213 7.88 0.80 9.65
N SER A 214 8.68 1.63 8.96
CA SER A 214 8.53 1.91 7.52
C SER A 214 7.09 2.29 7.13
N GLU A 215 6.39 2.99 8.02
CA GLU A 215 5.00 3.41 7.80
C GLU A 215 4.89 4.68 6.96
N LEU A 216 5.95 5.46 6.89
CA LEU A 216 5.97 6.74 6.18
C LEU A 216 6.36 6.61 4.70
N GLY A 217 7.01 5.52 4.31
CA GLY A 217 7.28 5.13 2.92
C GLY A 217 8.45 5.81 2.27
#